data_69d9c46a5f92cf5ba0336d90a25a21d9
#
_entry.id   69d9c46a5f92cf5ba0336d90a25a21d9
#
_cell.length_a   1.000
_cell.length_b   1.000
_cell.length_c   1.000
_cell.angle_alpha   90.00
_cell.angle_beta   90.00
_cell.angle_gamma   90.00
#
_symmetry.space_group_name_H-M   'P 1'
#
loop_
_entity.id
_entity.type
_entity.pdbx_description
1 polymer ?
#
loop_
_entity_poly.entity_id
_entity_poly.type
_entity_poly.pdbx_seq_one_letter_code
_entity_poly.pdbx_strand_id
1 'polypeptide(L)'
;MKNNKYRIVLFLALIFGLAGQSCTGLLDEPLENKFIAENTDYTQFQNMDLLLYGAYNELYSLQWESFPLISVRGDDVNAGGDQVPLIETDNFQYNRNFWMYNSTWLNLYSDLLFWHGAMEEIQKYQDAGASEAD
;
A
#
# COMPACT_ATOMS: atom_id res chain seq x y z
N MET A 1 -41.95 23.07 -41.65
CA MET A 1 -40.89 22.03 -41.43
C MET A 1 -39.52 22.58 -41.03
N LYS A 2 -39.22 23.88 -41.10
CA LYS A 2 -37.93 24.47 -40.82
C LYS A 2 -37.60 24.56 -39.30
N ASN A 3 -38.60 24.69 -38.43
CA ASN A 3 -38.42 24.89 -37.00
C ASN A 3 -38.03 23.63 -36.18
N ASN A 4 -38.35 22.42 -36.70
CA ASN A 4 -38.04 21.20 -35.97
C ASN A 4 -36.54 20.87 -35.93
N LYS A 5 -35.78 21.23 -36.95
CA LYS A 5 -34.33 20.97 -36.99
C LYS A 5 -33.61 21.82 -35.93
N TYR A 6 -33.98 23.05 -35.73
CA TYR A 6 -33.40 23.91 -34.68
C TYR A 6 -33.75 23.43 -33.27
N ARG A 7 -34.96 22.91 -33.06
CA ARG A 7 -35.34 22.32 -31.77
C ARG A 7 -34.54 21.09 -31.43
N ILE A 8 -34.27 20.21 -32.42
CA ILE A 8 -33.46 19.00 -32.24
C ILE A 8 -32.01 19.37 -31.94
N VAL A 9 -31.43 20.36 -32.66
CA VAL A 9 -30.07 20.84 -32.42
C VAL A 9 -29.93 21.47 -31.03
N LEU A 10 -30.92 22.26 -30.61
CA LEU A 10 -30.92 22.87 -29.29
C LEU A 10 -31.04 21.85 -28.16
N PHE A 11 -31.84 20.79 -28.37
CA PHE A 11 -32.00 19.69 -27.44
C PHE A 11 -30.70 18.85 -27.30
N LEU A 12 -30.03 18.59 -28.42
CA LEU A 12 -28.73 17.92 -28.44
C LEU A 12 -27.64 18.76 -27.79
N ALA A 13 -27.62 20.07 -28.02
CA ALA A 13 -26.66 20.99 -27.35
C ALA A 13 -26.88 21.05 -25.85
N LEU A 14 -28.15 21.00 -25.40
CA LEU A 14 -28.51 20.98 -23.97
C LEU A 14 -28.04 19.66 -23.31
N ILE A 15 -28.22 18.53 -23.95
CA ILE A 15 -27.78 17.21 -23.46
C ILE A 15 -26.26 17.16 -23.40
N PHE A 16 -25.56 17.70 -24.40
CA PHE A 16 -24.09 17.74 -24.40
C PHE A 16 -23.52 18.70 -23.34
N GLY A 17 -24.22 19.80 -23.05
CA GLY A 17 -23.86 20.73 -21.98
C GLY A 17 -24.03 20.14 -20.58
N LEU A 18 -25.03 19.27 -20.38
CA LEU A 18 -25.29 18.59 -19.10
C LEU A 18 -24.35 17.39 -18.89
N ALA A 19 -23.94 16.71 -19.97
CA ALA A 19 -23.00 15.59 -19.90
C ALA A 19 -21.55 16.02 -19.56
N GLY A 20 -21.22 17.29 -19.77
CA GLY A 20 -19.90 17.86 -19.43
C GLY A 20 -19.71 18.18 -17.95
N GLN A 21 -20.75 18.11 -17.14
CA GLN A 21 -20.68 18.23 -15.68
C GLN A 21 -20.32 16.88 -15.05
N SER A 22 -19.26 16.24 -15.54
CA SER A 22 -18.67 15.10 -14.85
C SER A 22 -18.18 15.57 -13.48
N CYS A 23 -18.85 15.12 -12.45
CA CYS A 23 -18.50 15.42 -11.06
C CYS A 23 -17.12 14.82 -10.74
N THR A 24 -16.07 15.57 -11.02
CA THR A 24 -14.70 15.18 -10.61
C THR A 24 -14.60 15.09 -9.09
N GLY A 25 -15.36 15.91 -8.35
CA GLY A 25 -15.37 15.87 -6.89
C GLY A 25 -16.07 14.66 -6.25
N LEU A 26 -16.79 13.83 -7.03
CA LEU A 26 -17.42 12.60 -6.49
C LEU A 26 -16.42 11.45 -6.35
N LEU A 27 -15.27 11.55 -7.02
CA LEU A 27 -14.19 10.56 -7.00
C LEU A 27 -13.02 11.00 -6.09
N ASP A 28 -13.05 12.24 -5.59
CA ASP A 28 -12.10 12.74 -4.61
C ASP A 28 -12.54 12.32 -3.20
N GLU A 29 -12.51 11.00 -2.94
CA GLU A 29 -12.62 10.54 -1.56
C GLU A 29 -11.38 10.99 -0.79
N PRO A 30 -11.55 11.64 0.38
CA PRO A 30 -10.43 11.88 1.26
C PRO A 30 -9.80 10.54 1.62
N LEU A 31 -8.49 10.44 1.48
CA LEU A 31 -7.74 9.22 1.78
C LEU A 31 -7.79 8.97 3.30
N GLU A 32 -8.86 8.32 3.78
CA GLU A 32 -9.09 8.07 5.21
C GLU A 32 -7.99 7.21 5.86
N ASN A 33 -7.27 6.41 5.05
CA ASN A 33 -6.26 5.47 5.54
C ASN A 33 -4.85 5.79 5.03
N LYS A 34 -4.60 7.00 4.52
CA LYS A 34 -3.27 7.42 4.10
C LYS A 34 -2.86 8.67 4.85
N PHE A 35 -1.69 8.59 5.42
CA PHE A 35 -1.01 9.74 5.99
C PHE A 35 -0.63 10.72 4.87
N ILE A 36 -1.16 11.95 4.93
CA ILE A 36 -0.83 13.02 3.98
C ILE A 36 0.03 14.02 4.74
N ALA A 37 1.34 13.99 4.50
CA ALA A 37 2.33 14.81 5.19
C ALA A 37 2.03 16.33 5.13
N GLU A 38 1.40 16.79 4.05
CA GLU A 38 1.07 18.22 3.86
C GLU A 38 0.02 18.75 4.84
N ASN A 39 -0.86 17.90 5.37
CA ASN A 39 -1.95 18.28 6.28
C ASN A 39 -1.74 17.75 7.70
N THR A 40 -0.54 17.25 8.00
CA THR A 40 -0.27 16.63 9.29
C THR A 40 0.06 17.68 10.33
N ASP A 41 -0.66 17.63 11.45
CA ASP A 41 -0.32 18.39 12.65
C ASP A 41 0.72 17.60 13.46
N TYR A 42 1.97 17.97 13.33
CA TYR A 42 3.09 17.32 14.02
C TYR A 42 3.14 17.61 15.53
N THR A 43 2.26 18.45 16.07
CA THR A 43 2.15 18.69 17.52
C THR A 43 1.30 17.63 18.21
N GLN A 44 0.49 16.87 17.47
CA GLN A 44 -0.43 15.86 17.99
C GLN A 44 0.26 14.50 18.18
N PHE A 45 0.68 14.18 19.39
CA PHE A 45 1.36 12.92 19.72
C PHE A 45 0.60 11.67 19.24
N GLN A 46 -0.72 11.66 19.34
CA GLN A 46 -1.58 10.54 18.93
C GLN A 46 -1.42 10.14 17.46
N ASN A 47 -1.06 11.08 16.60
CA ASN A 47 -0.82 10.80 15.19
C ASN A 47 0.50 10.03 14.97
N MET A 48 1.46 10.16 15.86
CA MET A 48 2.73 9.45 15.82
C MET A 48 2.54 7.94 16.03
N ASP A 49 1.59 7.54 16.89
CA ASP A 49 1.28 6.13 17.15
C ASP A 49 0.81 5.41 15.89
N LEU A 50 0.09 6.10 15.01
CA LEU A 50 -0.38 5.52 13.73
C LEU A 50 0.78 5.10 12.84
N LEU A 51 1.86 5.86 12.82
CA LEU A 51 3.09 5.52 12.09
C LEU A 51 3.76 4.28 12.67
N LEU A 52 3.80 4.18 13.98
CA LEU A 52 4.33 3.02 14.67
C LEU A 52 3.50 1.76 14.40
N TYR A 53 2.17 1.85 14.46
CA TYR A 53 1.29 0.74 14.10
C TYR A 53 1.46 0.32 12.63
N GLY A 54 1.62 1.27 11.73
CA GLY A 54 1.95 0.99 10.33
C GLY A 54 3.27 0.22 10.19
N ALA A 55 4.30 0.63 10.92
CA ALA A 55 5.60 -0.04 10.91
C ALA A 55 5.53 -1.49 11.44
N TYR A 56 4.74 -1.74 12.48
CA TYR A 56 4.49 -3.10 12.98
C TYR A 56 3.66 -3.94 12.01
N ASN A 57 2.72 -3.33 11.29
CA ASN A 57 1.91 -4.05 10.31
C ASN A 57 2.74 -4.60 9.15
N GLU A 58 3.81 -3.91 8.74
CA GLU A 58 4.73 -4.41 7.71
C GLU A 58 5.42 -5.71 8.11
N LEU A 59 5.70 -5.94 9.39
CA LEU A 59 6.26 -7.21 9.88
C LEU A 59 5.34 -8.41 9.59
N TYR A 60 4.03 -8.19 9.48
CA TYR A 60 3.08 -9.26 9.17
C TYR A 60 3.22 -9.78 7.73
N SER A 61 3.53 -8.92 6.79
CA SER A 61 3.71 -9.30 5.39
C SER A 61 4.87 -10.25 5.18
N LEU A 62 5.95 -10.09 5.94
CA LEU A 62 7.15 -10.95 5.91
C LEU A 62 6.86 -12.39 6.33
N GLN A 63 5.93 -12.61 7.24
CA GLN A 63 5.70 -13.93 7.83
C GLN A 63 5.08 -14.91 6.82
N TRP A 64 4.19 -14.44 5.95
CA TRP A 64 3.43 -15.34 5.08
C TRP A 64 4.26 -15.95 3.95
N GLU A 65 5.11 -15.18 3.29
CA GLU A 65 5.91 -15.66 2.16
C GLU A 65 7.28 -16.16 2.58
N SER A 66 7.90 -15.50 3.55
CA SER A 66 9.25 -15.84 4.00
C SER A 66 9.29 -17.01 4.96
N PHE A 67 8.25 -17.19 5.78
CA PHE A 67 8.22 -18.26 6.78
C PHE A 67 8.31 -19.66 6.18
N PRO A 68 7.50 -20.04 5.16
CA PRO A 68 7.65 -21.35 4.50
C PRO A 68 9.06 -21.54 3.92
N LEU A 69 9.60 -20.51 3.27
CA LEU A 69 10.91 -20.57 2.63
C LEU A 69 12.06 -20.81 3.63
N ILE A 70 11.97 -20.20 4.80
CA ILE A 70 12.97 -20.37 5.86
C ILE A 70 12.78 -21.71 6.57
N SER A 71 11.53 -22.09 6.84
CA SER A 71 11.19 -23.28 7.64
C SER A 71 11.58 -24.57 6.96
N VAL A 72 11.42 -24.67 5.63
CA VAL A 72 11.80 -25.90 4.88
C VAL A 72 13.30 -26.13 4.79
N ARG A 73 14.11 -25.22 5.31
CA ARG A 73 15.58 -25.41 5.40
C ARG A 73 16.02 -26.08 6.70
N GLY A 74 15.08 -26.24 7.62
CA GLY A 74 15.32 -26.94 8.88
C GLY A 74 14.94 -28.41 8.79
N ASP A 75 15.44 -29.22 9.69
CA ASP A 75 15.14 -30.66 9.75
C ASP A 75 13.73 -30.97 10.27
N ASP A 76 13.06 -29.96 10.84
CA ASP A 76 11.76 -30.12 11.51
C ASP A 76 10.56 -29.96 10.56
N VAL A 77 10.76 -29.41 9.37
CA VAL A 77 9.68 -29.10 8.41
C VAL A 77 10.06 -29.59 7.02
N ASN A 78 9.19 -30.39 6.44
CA ASN A 78 9.34 -30.86 5.06
C ASN A 78 8.39 -30.12 4.14
N ALA A 79 8.85 -29.70 2.97
CA ALA A 79 8.01 -29.13 1.96
C ALA A 79 7.11 -30.21 1.33
N GLY A 80 5.84 -29.87 1.15
CA GLY A 80 4.85 -30.73 0.51
C GLY A 80 3.87 -29.94 -0.35
N GLY A 81 2.92 -30.66 -0.96
CA GLY A 81 1.89 -30.05 -1.79
C GLY A 81 2.33 -29.80 -3.23
N ASP A 82 1.79 -28.76 -3.84
CA ASP A 82 1.95 -28.43 -5.27
C ASP A 82 3.09 -27.44 -5.58
N GLN A 83 3.78 -26.96 -4.55
CA GLN A 83 4.87 -25.99 -4.68
C GLN A 83 6.21 -26.69 -4.93
N VAL A 84 6.41 -27.19 -6.14
CA VAL A 84 7.65 -27.88 -6.55
C VAL A 84 8.92 -27.10 -6.19
N PRO A 85 9.02 -25.78 -6.43
CA PRO A 85 10.22 -25.02 -6.08
C PRO A 85 10.50 -24.95 -4.57
N LEU A 86 9.46 -25.10 -3.73
CA LEU A 86 9.64 -25.18 -2.28
C LEU A 86 10.22 -26.53 -1.88
N ILE A 87 9.79 -27.62 -2.53
CA ILE A 87 10.36 -28.96 -2.39
C ILE A 87 11.82 -29.00 -2.85
N GLU A 88 12.14 -28.32 -3.95
CA GLU A 88 13.52 -28.16 -4.42
C GLU A 88 14.38 -27.40 -3.38
N THR A 89 13.82 -26.38 -2.76
CA THR A 89 14.49 -25.62 -1.69
C THR A 89 14.76 -26.47 -0.46
N ASP A 90 13.81 -27.29 -0.04
CA ASP A 90 13.93 -28.27 1.04
C ASP A 90 15.08 -29.25 0.77
N ASN A 91 15.19 -29.72 -0.46
CA ASN A 91 16.28 -30.60 -0.91
C ASN A 91 17.60 -29.85 -1.24
N PHE A 92 17.73 -28.58 -0.91
CA PHE A 92 18.87 -27.72 -1.23
C PHE A 92 19.16 -27.58 -2.73
N GLN A 93 18.16 -27.78 -3.56
CA GLN A 93 18.21 -27.58 -5.00
C GLN A 93 17.64 -26.18 -5.34
N TYR A 94 18.51 -25.19 -5.44
CA TYR A 94 18.07 -23.81 -5.62
C TYR A 94 17.92 -23.45 -7.10
N ASN A 95 16.73 -22.93 -7.42
CA ASN A 95 16.43 -22.38 -8.73
C ASN A 95 16.32 -20.86 -8.64
N ARG A 96 17.22 -20.14 -9.34
CA ARG A 96 17.24 -18.66 -9.36
C ARG A 96 15.93 -18.04 -9.87
N ASN A 97 15.13 -18.78 -10.63
CA ASN A 97 13.86 -18.31 -11.18
C ASN A 97 12.70 -18.50 -10.20
N PHE A 98 12.95 -19.06 -9.03
CA PHE A 98 11.91 -19.20 -8.03
C PHE A 98 11.51 -17.82 -7.50
N TRP A 99 10.27 -17.45 -7.81
CA TRP A 99 9.73 -16.12 -7.54
C TRP A 99 9.80 -15.72 -6.04
N MET A 100 9.67 -16.68 -5.11
CA MET A 100 9.72 -16.42 -3.67
C MET A 100 11.06 -15.82 -3.22
N TYR A 101 12.17 -16.20 -3.82
CA TYR A 101 13.47 -15.59 -3.47
C TYR A 101 13.51 -14.13 -3.84
N ASN A 102 13.01 -13.81 -5.03
CA ASN A 102 12.98 -12.42 -5.50
C ASN A 102 11.96 -11.58 -4.74
N SER A 103 10.75 -12.11 -4.47
CA SER A 103 9.73 -11.38 -3.71
C SER A 103 10.18 -11.14 -2.27
N THR A 104 10.79 -12.11 -1.62
CA THR A 104 11.35 -11.94 -0.28
C THR A 104 12.38 -10.80 -0.24
N TRP A 105 13.28 -10.76 -1.22
CA TRP A 105 14.26 -9.69 -1.35
C TRP A 105 13.60 -8.32 -1.55
N LEU A 106 12.67 -8.22 -2.49
CA LEU A 106 11.97 -6.97 -2.78
C LEU A 106 11.14 -6.48 -1.59
N ASN A 107 10.45 -7.39 -0.91
CA ASN A 107 9.64 -7.07 0.26
C ASN A 107 10.51 -6.54 1.41
N LEU A 108 11.63 -7.20 1.70
CA LEU A 108 12.57 -6.72 2.73
C LEU A 108 13.08 -5.30 2.47
N TYR A 109 13.39 -4.97 1.21
CA TYR A 109 13.82 -3.60 0.87
C TYR A 109 12.67 -2.61 0.90
N SER A 110 11.46 -3.03 0.54
CA SER A 110 10.26 -2.21 0.68
C SER A 110 9.97 -1.88 2.15
N ASP A 111 10.07 -2.88 3.02
CA ASP A 111 9.85 -2.71 4.46
C ASP A 111 10.91 -1.79 5.08
N LEU A 112 12.18 -1.95 4.71
CA LEU A 112 13.25 -1.05 5.14
C LEU A 112 12.98 0.40 4.73
N LEU A 113 12.50 0.62 3.50
CA LEU A 113 12.16 1.95 3.01
C LEU A 113 10.98 2.53 3.80
N PHE A 114 9.96 1.70 4.09
CA PHE A 114 8.81 2.10 4.89
C PHE A 114 9.22 2.48 6.32
N TRP A 115 10.02 1.64 6.98
CA TRP A 115 10.47 1.92 8.35
C TRP A 115 11.36 3.16 8.43
N HIS A 116 12.21 3.35 7.43
CA HIS A 116 13.03 4.58 7.36
C HIS A 116 12.15 5.83 7.22
N GLY A 117 11.15 5.79 6.33
CA GLY A 117 10.18 6.87 6.20
C GLY A 117 9.39 7.12 7.49
N ALA A 118 8.96 6.06 8.19
CA ALA A 118 8.28 6.19 9.47
C ALA A 118 9.18 6.83 10.54
N MET A 119 10.46 6.46 10.59
CA MET A 119 11.44 7.08 11.51
C MET A 119 11.64 8.57 11.22
N GLU A 120 11.74 8.96 9.95
CA GLU A 120 11.87 10.36 9.56
C GLU A 120 10.63 11.17 9.95
N GLU A 121 9.43 10.61 9.76
CA GLU A 121 8.19 11.27 10.17
C GLU A 121 8.06 11.38 11.69
N ILE A 122 8.41 10.35 12.45
CA ILE A 122 8.43 10.37 13.93
C ILE A 122 9.41 11.47 14.44
N GLN A 123 10.55 11.64 13.78
CA GLN A 123 11.50 12.69 14.14
C GLN A 123 10.89 14.09 14.01
N LYS A 124 10.02 14.32 13.01
CA LYS A 124 9.33 15.61 12.86
C LYS A 124 8.38 15.91 14.02
N TYR A 125 7.71 14.89 14.58
CA TYR A 125 6.89 15.06 15.79
C TYR A 125 7.75 15.43 16.99
N GLN A 126 8.90 14.80 17.18
CA GLN A 126 9.83 15.12 18.25
C GLN A 126 10.37 16.55 18.10
N ASP A 127 10.73 16.94 16.88
CA ASP A 127 11.23 18.29 16.58
C ASP A 127 10.14 19.37 16.77
N ALA A 128 8.89 19.01 16.56
CA ALA A 128 7.72 19.88 16.82
C ALA A 128 7.34 19.98 18.32
N GLY A 129 7.99 19.16 19.18
CA GLY A 129 7.78 19.17 20.63
C GLY A 129 6.55 18.35 21.07
N ALA A 130 6.05 17.43 20.23
CA ALA A 130 4.99 16.52 20.63
C ALA A 130 5.44 15.69 21.84
N SER A 131 4.61 15.59 22.87
CA SER A 131 4.86 14.83 24.08
C SER A 131 3.67 13.98 24.47
N GLU A 132 3.92 12.88 25.19
CA GLU A 132 2.89 11.96 25.70
C GLU A 132 1.95 12.64 26.71
N ALA A 133 2.29 13.82 27.19
CA ALA A 133 1.55 14.56 28.20
C ALA A 133 0.46 15.46 27.59
N ASP A 134 0.40 15.60 26.28
CA ASP A 134 -0.57 16.37 25.52
C ASP A 134 -1.62 15.45 24.89
#